data_203bb1a51390cfdd8bce3b31352d13db
#
_entry.id   203bb1a51390cfdd8bce3b31352d13db
#
_cell.length_a   1.000
_cell.length_b   1.000
_cell.length_c   1.000
_cell.angle_alpha   90.00
_cell.angle_beta   90.00
_cell.angle_gamma   90.00
#
_symmetry.space_group_name_H-M   'P 1'
#
loop_
_entity.id
_entity.type
_entity.pdbx_description
1 polymer ?
#
loop_
_entity_poly.entity_id
_entity_poly.type
_entity_poly.pdbx_seq_one_letter_code
_entity_poly.pdbx_strand_id
1 'polypeptide(L)'
;MNMYKLSPKSCMSHLLLKDTFDQFAFIEGEITTFNKFTIDGFLHKDFFDEEPEREYSCWKELREYCFSIIKGKRTPLHFKIVLSLAPVHFADFLASHQITSFRPEEITGLYLNFHYDGTVLQCITGISMNTFHMDKTLEKEWDTYVEEFFKNAQIEREL
;
A
#
# COMPACT_ATOMS: atom_id res chain seq x y z
N MET A 1 3.50 -13.49 5.50
CA MET A 1 2.42 -12.52 5.73
C MET A 1 2.42 -12.11 7.19
N ASN A 2 2.65 -10.85 7.44
CA ASN A 2 2.63 -10.28 8.79
C ASN A 2 1.45 -9.34 8.95
N MET A 3 1.01 -9.21 10.19
CA MET A 3 -0.02 -8.24 10.57
C MET A 3 0.55 -7.31 11.63
N TYR A 4 0.47 -6.01 11.36
CA TYR A 4 0.96 -4.98 12.27
C TYR A 4 -0.23 -4.18 12.78
N LYS A 5 -0.38 -4.14 14.10
CA LYS A 5 -1.33 -3.23 14.74
C LYS A 5 -0.64 -1.89 14.93
N LEU A 6 -1.18 -0.85 14.34
CA LEU A 6 -0.54 0.46 14.27
C LEU A 6 -1.32 1.49 15.10
N SER A 7 -0.61 2.49 15.61
CA SER A 7 -1.25 3.65 16.22
C SER A 7 -2.07 4.38 15.15
N PRO A 8 -3.40 4.50 15.30
CA PRO A 8 -4.23 5.14 14.26
C PRO A 8 -3.77 6.56 13.96
N LYS A 9 -3.47 7.35 14.98
CA LYS A 9 -3.04 8.74 14.81
C LYS A 9 -1.72 8.84 14.04
N SER A 10 -0.72 8.04 14.43
CA SER A 10 0.59 8.04 13.76
C SER A 10 0.47 7.56 12.32
N CYS A 11 -0.19 6.44 12.10
CA CYS A 11 -0.32 5.86 10.76
C CYS A 11 -1.14 6.74 9.82
N MET A 12 -2.26 7.28 10.28
CA MET A 12 -3.09 8.18 9.47
C MET A 12 -2.32 9.45 9.08
N SER A 13 -1.48 9.97 9.99
CA SER A 13 -0.63 11.11 9.68
C SER A 13 0.33 10.79 8.53
N HIS A 14 1.01 9.64 8.60
CA HIS A 14 1.93 9.22 7.55
C HIS A 14 1.21 8.91 6.23
N LEU A 15 0.05 8.30 6.31
CA LEU A 15 -0.69 7.88 5.14
C LEU A 15 -1.36 9.05 4.41
N LEU A 16 -1.95 9.99 5.15
CA LEU A 16 -2.83 11.01 4.60
C LEU A 16 -2.21 12.41 4.55
N LEU A 17 -1.31 12.75 5.48
CA LEU A 17 -0.78 14.10 5.61
C LEU A 17 0.67 14.26 5.17
N LYS A 18 1.45 13.19 5.25
CA LYS A 18 2.88 13.18 4.90
C LYS A 18 3.08 12.47 3.56
N ASP A 19 4.30 12.58 3.05
CA ASP A 19 4.70 11.98 1.78
C ASP A 19 5.29 10.57 1.92
N THR A 20 5.18 9.97 3.10
CA THR A 20 5.81 8.69 3.45
C THR A 20 5.54 7.60 2.42
N PHE A 21 4.30 7.48 1.94
CA PHE A 21 3.87 6.43 1.02
C PHE A 21 3.70 6.90 -0.42
N ASP A 22 4.11 8.11 -0.75
CA ASP A 22 3.79 8.76 -2.04
C ASP A 22 4.29 7.99 -3.26
N GLN A 23 5.36 7.21 -3.12
CA GLN A 23 5.95 6.46 -4.22
C GLN A 23 5.35 5.07 -4.41
N PHE A 24 4.46 4.65 -3.51
CA PHE A 24 3.77 3.37 -3.66
C PHE A 24 2.66 3.49 -4.72
N ALA A 25 2.41 2.38 -5.42
CA ALA A 25 1.25 2.27 -6.30
C ALA A 25 -0.02 2.15 -5.44
N PHE A 26 -1.07 2.84 -5.84
CA PHE A 26 -2.39 2.73 -5.23
C PHE A 26 -3.21 1.72 -6.01
N ILE A 27 -3.59 0.63 -5.36
CA ILE A 27 -4.32 -0.46 -6.01
C ILE A 27 -5.82 -0.25 -5.90
N GLU A 28 -6.33 -0.09 -4.69
CA GLU A 28 -7.75 0.16 -4.44
C GLU A 28 -7.95 0.74 -3.06
N GLY A 29 -9.10 1.39 -2.86
CA GLY A 29 -9.49 1.90 -1.56
C GLY A 29 -10.99 1.92 -1.38
N GLU A 30 -11.42 1.71 -0.15
CA GLU A 30 -12.81 1.88 0.28
C GLU A 30 -12.81 2.70 1.57
N ILE A 31 -13.65 3.72 1.62
CA ILE A 31 -13.76 4.58 2.81
C ILE A 31 -15.24 4.75 3.10
N THR A 32 -15.66 4.38 4.31
CA THR A 32 -17.04 4.52 4.76
C THR A 32 -17.13 5.59 5.83
N THR A 33 -17.82 6.66 5.49
CA THR A 33 -18.22 7.74 6.41
C THR A 33 -19.75 7.72 6.49
N PHE A 34 -20.44 8.78 6.03
CA PHE A 34 -21.88 8.73 5.83
C PHE A 34 -22.28 7.93 4.60
N ASN A 35 -21.39 7.83 3.64
CA ASN A 35 -21.51 6.99 2.44
C ASN A 35 -20.28 6.11 2.33
N LYS A 36 -20.36 5.10 1.46
CA LYS A 36 -19.21 4.28 1.10
C LYS A 36 -18.63 4.80 -0.22
N PHE A 37 -17.36 5.18 -0.17
CA PHE A 37 -16.61 5.64 -1.34
C PHE A 37 -15.66 4.52 -1.75
N THR A 38 -15.74 4.11 -3.02
CA THR A 38 -14.86 3.09 -3.58
C THR A 38 -14.01 3.73 -4.66
N ILE A 39 -12.69 3.52 -4.59
CA ILE A 39 -11.74 4.05 -5.56
C ILE A 39 -10.92 2.90 -6.12
N ASP A 40 -10.97 2.73 -7.43
CA ASP A 40 -10.13 1.79 -8.16
C ASP A 40 -8.88 2.53 -8.64
N GLY A 41 -7.71 2.00 -8.34
CA GLY A 41 -6.44 2.63 -8.72
C GLY A 41 -6.00 2.34 -10.15
N PHE A 42 -6.68 1.47 -10.86
CA PHE A 42 -6.32 1.13 -12.23
C PHE A 42 -6.51 2.34 -13.14
N LEU A 43 -5.47 2.69 -13.91
CA LEU A 43 -5.51 3.85 -14.79
C LEU A 43 -6.31 3.55 -16.06
N HIS A 44 -7.22 4.48 -16.38
CA HIS A 44 -7.95 4.47 -17.64
C HIS A 44 -7.14 5.27 -18.66
N LYS A 45 -6.44 4.57 -19.52
CA LYS A 45 -5.45 5.16 -20.43
C LYS A 45 -6.06 6.16 -21.42
N ASP A 46 -7.33 5.99 -21.75
CA ASP A 46 -8.05 6.90 -22.65
C ASP A 46 -8.20 8.31 -22.10
N PHE A 47 -8.04 8.49 -20.79
CA PHE A 47 -8.10 9.81 -20.17
C PHE A 47 -6.86 10.67 -20.44
N PHE A 48 -5.75 10.05 -20.82
CA PHE A 48 -4.46 10.71 -20.97
C PHE A 48 -4.20 11.03 -22.44
N ASP A 49 -3.58 12.19 -22.71
CA ASP A 49 -3.13 12.56 -24.06
C ASP A 49 -2.01 11.62 -24.52
N GLU A 50 -1.08 11.31 -23.61
CA GLU A 50 -0.05 10.29 -23.83
C GLU A 50 -0.30 9.14 -22.87
N GLU A 51 -0.35 7.90 -23.40
CA GLU A 51 -0.62 6.71 -22.62
C GLU A 51 0.49 6.49 -21.57
N PRO A 52 0.17 6.45 -20.26
CA PRO A 52 1.17 6.16 -19.25
C PRO A 52 1.64 4.69 -19.34
N GLU A 53 2.91 4.46 -19.01
CA GLU A 53 3.45 3.10 -18.99
C GLU A 53 2.99 2.30 -17.78
N ARG A 54 2.72 2.97 -16.66
CA ARG A 54 2.24 2.33 -15.44
C ARG A 54 0.76 1.98 -15.54
N GLU A 55 0.35 0.95 -14.80
CA GLU A 55 -1.05 0.48 -14.80
C GLU A 55 -1.89 1.10 -13.69
N TYR A 56 -1.28 1.54 -12.60
CA TYR A 56 -1.96 2.05 -11.41
C TYR A 56 -1.54 3.47 -11.08
N SER A 57 -2.44 4.21 -10.44
CA SER A 57 -2.13 5.51 -9.84
C SER A 57 -1.06 5.32 -8.76
N CYS A 58 -0.29 6.35 -8.48
CA CYS A 58 0.54 6.35 -7.29
C CYS A 58 -0.21 7.01 -6.14
N TRP A 59 0.16 6.66 -4.90
CA TRP A 59 -0.53 7.18 -3.71
C TRP A 59 -0.48 8.70 -3.64
N LYS A 60 0.59 9.31 -4.09
CA LYS A 60 0.72 10.76 -4.17
C LYS A 60 -0.46 11.41 -4.88
N GLU A 61 -0.95 10.79 -5.94
CA GLU A 61 -2.06 11.31 -6.75
C GLU A 61 -3.40 11.17 -6.04
N LEU A 62 -3.57 10.17 -5.20
CA LEU A 62 -4.84 9.85 -4.53
C LEU A 62 -4.91 10.32 -3.08
N ARG A 63 -3.80 10.61 -2.46
CA ARG A 63 -3.71 10.95 -1.03
C ARG A 63 -4.65 12.08 -0.62
N GLU A 64 -4.66 13.16 -1.37
CA GLU A 64 -5.49 14.31 -1.07
C GLU A 64 -6.98 14.04 -1.20
N TYR A 65 -7.37 13.25 -2.20
CA TYR A 65 -8.77 12.86 -2.38
C TYR A 65 -9.24 12.02 -1.20
N CYS A 66 -8.46 11.03 -0.80
CA CYS A 66 -8.80 10.18 0.34
C CYS A 66 -8.84 10.99 1.64
N PHE A 67 -7.89 11.91 1.83
CA PHE A 67 -7.90 12.81 2.99
C PHE A 67 -9.15 13.67 3.01
N SER A 68 -9.59 14.19 1.87
CA SER A 68 -10.79 15.00 1.77
C SER A 68 -12.06 14.24 2.18
N ILE A 69 -12.09 12.95 1.91
CA ILE A 69 -13.22 12.10 2.33
C ILE A 69 -13.16 11.83 3.84
N ILE A 70 -11.96 11.57 4.37
CA ILE A 70 -11.76 11.14 5.77
C ILE A 70 -11.82 12.33 6.74
N LYS A 71 -11.30 13.49 6.32
CA LYS A 71 -11.23 14.66 7.21
C LYS A 71 -12.63 15.10 7.67
N GLY A 72 -12.71 15.56 8.90
CA GLY A 72 -13.96 16.05 9.45
C GLY A 72 -13.98 15.88 10.97
N LYS A 73 -15.09 16.25 11.58
CA LYS A 73 -15.27 16.15 13.04
C LYS A 73 -15.46 14.72 13.51
N ARG A 74 -15.92 13.84 12.64
CA ARG A 74 -16.16 12.43 12.94
C ARG A 74 -15.14 11.56 12.22
N THR A 75 -14.59 10.59 12.94
CA THR A 75 -13.74 9.56 12.32
C THR A 75 -14.58 8.71 11.36
N PRO A 76 -14.00 8.21 10.28
CA PRO A 76 -14.70 7.27 9.42
C PRO A 76 -15.09 6.01 10.19
N LEU A 77 -16.15 5.35 9.77
CA LEU A 77 -16.58 4.08 10.36
C LEU A 77 -15.54 3.00 10.11
N HIS A 78 -15.04 2.94 8.89
CA HIS A 78 -13.93 2.07 8.51
C HIS A 78 -13.34 2.49 7.18
N PHE A 79 -12.12 2.04 6.91
CA PHE A 79 -11.53 2.17 5.59
C PHE A 79 -10.58 1.00 5.30
N LYS A 80 -10.36 0.77 4.02
CA LYS A 80 -9.39 -0.16 3.49
C LYS A 80 -8.61 0.55 2.40
N ILE A 81 -7.28 0.55 2.49
CA ILE A 81 -6.41 1.13 1.46
C ILE A 81 -5.34 0.09 1.14
N VAL A 82 -5.25 -0.30 -0.13
CA VAL A 82 -4.27 -1.26 -0.60
C VAL A 82 -3.23 -0.55 -1.44
N LEU A 83 -1.98 -0.59 -0.98
CA LEU A 83 -0.82 -0.08 -1.70
C LEU A 83 0.08 -1.24 -2.11
N SER A 84 0.90 -1.02 -3.12
CA SER A 84 1.96 -1.95 -3.52
C SER A 84 3.24 -1.17 -3.76
N LEU A 85 4.38 -1.84 -3.51
CA LEU A 85 5.64 -1.33 -4.06
C LEU A 85 5.42 -1.11 -5.56
N ALA A 86 5.83 0.05 -6.09
CA ALA A 86 5.63 0.33 -7.51
C ALA A 86 6.38 -0.71 -8.36
N PRO A 87 5.75 -1.27 -9.42
CA PRO A 87 6.40 -2.31 -10.23
C PRO A 87 7.77 -1.93 -10.78
N VAL A 88 7.99 -0.65 -11.05
CA VAL A 88 9.29 -0.15 -11.51
C VAL A 88 10.42 -0.43 -10.49
N HIS A 89 10.07 -0.65 -9.23
CA HIS A 89 11.03 -0.93 -8.16
C HIS A 89 11.18 -2.42 -7.83
N PHE A 90 10.45 -3.31 -8.49
CA PHE A 90 10.55 -4.75 -8.22
C PHE A 90 11.96 -5.30 -8.49
N ALA A 91 12.56 -4.90 -9.60
CA ALA A 91 13.91 -5.36 -9.96
C ALA A 91 14.93 -4.93 -8.91
N ASP A 92 14.89 -3.67 -8.48
CA ASP A 92 15.79 -3.16 -7.45
C ASP A 92 15.57 -3.85 -6.10
N PHE A 93 14.32 -4.14 -5.76
CA PHE A 93 14.00 -4.88 -4.54
C PHE A 93 14.63 -6.27 -4.56
N LEU A 94 14.45 -7.02 -5.64
CA LEU A 94 15.03 -8.35 -5.78
C LEU A 94 16.55 -8.32 -5.70
N ALA A 95 17.17 -7.36 -6.37
CA ALA A 95 18.63 -7.22 -6.38
C ALA A 95 19.17 -6.86 -4.99
N SER A 96 18.56 -5.89 -4.31
CA SER A 96 19.04 -5.43 -3.00
C SER A 96 18.84 -6.46 -1.89
N HIS A 97 17.89 -7.38 -2.05
CA HIS A 97 17.64 -8.47 -1.11
C HIS A 97 18.26 -9.80 -1.57
N GLN A 98 19.08 -9.74 -2.64
CA GLN A 98 19.81 -10.91 -3.16
C GLN A 98 18.90 -12.08 -3.52
N ILE A 99 17.71 -11.78 -4.02
CA ILE A 99 16.75 -12.78 -4.46
C ILE A 99 16.99 -13.06 -5.94
N THR A 100 17.45 -14.27 -6.26
CA THR A 100 17.78 -14.68 -7.61
C THR A 100 16.81 -15.70 -8.19
N SER A 101 15.92 -16.26 -7.36
CA SER A 101 14.97 -17.31 -7.76
C SER A 101 13.76 -16.80 -8.51
N PHE A 102 13.54 -15.48 -8.52
CA PHE A 102 12.38 -14.86 -9.18
C PHE A 102 12.82 -13.72 -10.08
N ARG A 103 12.05 -13.52 -11.15
CA ARG A 103 12.21 -12.36 -12.03
C ARG A 103 11.16 -11.30 -11.71
N PRO A 104 11.44 -10.02 -11.95
CA PRO A 104 10.47 -8.95 -11.69
C PRO A 104 9.12 -9.19 -12.36
N GLU A 105 9.12 -9.76 -13.56
CA GLU A 105 7.91 -10.01 -14.35
C GLU A 105 6.99 -11.06 -13.71
N GLU A 106 7.51 -11.88 -12.80
CA GLU A 106 6.73 -12.89 -12.09
C GLU A 106 5.94 -12.30 -10.92
N ILE A 107 6.26 -11.08 -10.48
CA ILE A 107 5.61 -10.43 -9.35
C ILE A 107 4.44 -9.59 -9.84
N THR A 108 3.25 -9.84 -9.28
CA THR A 108 2.07 -9.01 -9.53
C THR A 108 1.98 -7.87 -8.53
N GLY A 109 2.32 -8.11 -7.28
CA GLY A 109 2.31 -7.07 -6.27
C GLY A 109 3.04 -7.45 -5.00
N LEU A 110 3.57 -6.43 -4.33
CA LEU A 110 4.12 -6.51 -2.98
C LEU A 110 3.29 -5.53 -2.16
N TYR A 111 2.35 -6.05 -1.38
CA TYR A 111 1.23 -5.27 -0.86
C TYR A 111 1.37 -4.84 0.58
N LEU A 112 0.82 -3.65 0.84
CA LEU A 112 0.48 -3.13 2.16
C LEU A 112 -1.04 -2.95 2.19
N ASN A 113 -1.72 -3.72 3.02
CA ASN A 113 -3.18 -3.66 3.15
C ASN A 113 -3.52 -2.95 4.47
N PHE A 114 -3.90 -1.69 4.39
CA PHE A 114 -4.31 -0.92 5.56
C PHE A 114 -5.80 -1.12 5.80
N HIS A 115 -6.14 -1.47 7.03
CA HIS A 115 -7.52 -1.74 7.46
C HIS A 115 -7.82 -1.01 8.76
N TYR A 116 -8.83 -0.16 8.74
CA TYR A 116 -9.31 0.54 9.93
C TYR A 116 -10.77 0.17 10.17
N ASP A 117 -11.09 -0.31 11.36
CA ASP A 117 -12.44 -0.76 11.72
C ASP A 117 -13.22 0.24 12.58
N GLY A 118 -12.69 1.45 12.75
CA GLY A 118 -13.26 2.48 13.64
C GLY A 118 -12.52 2.57 14.96
N THR A 119 -11.73 1.58 15.32
CA THR A 119 -10.97 1.52 16.59
C THR A 119 -9.53 1.10 16.34
N VAL A 120 -9.34 0.02 15.61
CA VAL A 120 -8.02 -0.60 15.38
C VAL A 120 -7.61 -0.37 13.94
N LEU A 121 -6.37 0.06 13.76
CA LEU A 121 -5.74 0.19 12.45
C LEU A 121 -4.68 -0.88 12.31
N GLN A 122 -4.78 -1.67 11.26
CA GLN A 122 -3.84 -2.75 10.96
C GLN A 122 -3.25 -2.56 9.57
N CYS A 123 -2.00 -3.01 9.41
CA CYS A 123 -1.41 -3.21 8.10
C CYS A 123 -1.06 -4.68 7.95
N ILE A 124 -1.58 -5.31 6.91
CA ILE A 124 -1.31 -6.71 6.59
C ILE A 124 -0.49 -6.76 5.32
N THR A 125 0.70 -7.35 5.41
CA THR A 125 1.55 -7.53 4.24
C THR A 125 1.05 -8.69 3.39
N GLY A 126 1.37 -8.66 2.10
CA GLY A 126 1.03 -9.75 1.21
C GLY A 126 1.83 -9.67 -0.07
N ILE A 127 1.95 -10.78 -0.76
CA ILE A 127 2.57 -10.83 -2.08
C ILE A 127 1.62 -11.53 -3.04
N SER A 128 1.74 -11.20 -4.32
CA SER A 128 1.04 -11.89 -5.40
C SER A 128 2.01 -12.13 -6.54
N MET A 129 1.97 -13.32 -7.10
CA MET A 129 2.83 -13.73 -8.21
C MET A 129 1.96 -14.31 -9.32
N ASN A 130 2.47 -14.25 -10.56
CA ASN A 130 1.76 -14.76 -11.75
C ASN A 130 1.56 -16.28 -11.70
N THR A 131 2.48 -16.99 -11.04
CA THR A 131 2.46 -18.43 -10.90
C THR A 131 2.63 -18.81 -9.44
N PHE A 132 2.18 -20.04 -9.11
CA PHE A 132 2.34 -20.56 -7.75
C PHE A 132 3.79 -20.94 -7.51
N HIS A 133 4.33 -20.54 -6.36
CA HIS A 133 5.67 -20.89 -5.89
C HIS A 133 5.59 -21.39 -4.44
N MET A 134 6.32 -22.46 -4.16
CA MET A 134 6.45 -22.97 -2.78
C MET A 134 7.56 -22.25 -2.00
N ASP A 135 8.44 -21.54 -2.70
CA ASP A 135 9.54 -20.80 -2.10
C ASP A 135 8.99 -19.55 -1.38
N LYS A 136 9.27 -19.44 -0.08
CA LYS A 136 8.78 -18.36 0.78
C LYS A 136 9.77 -17.19 0.94
N THR A 137 10.88 -17.21 0.19
CA THR A 137 11.93 -16.20 0.34
C THR A 137 11.41 -14.80 0.05
N LEU A 138 10.67 -14.61 -1.04
CA LEU A 138 10.13 -13.30 -1.40
C LEU A 138 9.19 -12.76 -0.32
N GLU A 139 8.30 -13.60 0.19
CA GLU A 139 7.36 -13.23 1.25
C GLU A 139 8.10 -12.77 2.51
N LYS A 140 9.12 -13.53 2.93
CA LYS A 140 9.91 -13.20 4.12
C LYS A 140 10.69 -11.90 3.94
N GLU A 141 11.30 -11.71 2.77
CA GLU A 141 12.07 -10.50 2.50
C GLU A 141 11.17 -9.27 2.41
N TRP A 142 9.98 -9.43 1.85
CA TRP A 142 9.00 -8.35 1.84
C TRP A 142 8.55 -7.98 3.26
N ASP A 143 8.25 -8.96 4.10
CA ASP A 143 7.89 -8.71 5.50
C ASP A 143 9.00 -7.98 6.26
N THR A 144 10.26 -8.38 6.05
CA THR A 144 11.41 -7.71 6.65
C THR A 144 11.54 -6.27 6.18
N TYR A 145 11.38 -6.05 4.88
CA TYR A 145 11.45 -4.70 4.29
C TYR A 145 10.38 -3.78 4.90
N VAL A 146 9.14 -4.27 5.02
CA VAL A 146 8.04 -3.47 5.57
C VAL A 146 8.30 -3.12 7.03
N GLU A 147 8.81 -4.05 7.81
CA GLU A 147 9.15 -3.80 9.21
C GLU A 147 10.20 -2.70 9.35
N GLU A 148 11.25 -2.76 8.53
CA GLU A 148 12.28 -1.73 8.51
C GLU A 148 11.74 -0.39 8.00
N PHE A 149 10.87 -0.42 6.99
CA PHE A 149 10.22 0.78 6.47
C PHE A 149 9.43 1.50 7.55
N PHE A 150 8.65 0.76 8.33
CA PHE A 150 7.88 1.35 9.44
C PHE A 150 8.79 1.94 10.50
N LYS A 151 9.89 1.27 10.84
CA LYS A 151 10.88 1.79 11.79
C LYS A 151 11.51 3.08 11.30
N ASN A 152 11.98 3.08 10.05
CA ASN A 152 12.65 4.23 9.47
C ASN A 152 11.72 5.43 9.31
N ALA A 153 10.45 5.19 9.02
CA ALA A 153 9.44 6.24 8.92
C ALA A 153 8.91 6.68 10.28
N GLN A 154 9.27 5.98 11.36
CA GLN A 154 8.80 6.24 12.72
C GLN A 154 7.27 6.10 12.84
N ILE A 155 6.72 5.11 12.17
CA ILE A 155 5.32 4.75 12.31
C ILE A 155 5.17 3.89 13.56
N GLU A 156 4.40 4.39 14.53
CA GLU A 156 4.24 3.74 15.83
C GLU A 156 3.35 2.50 15.74
N ARG A 157 3.78 1.44 16.40
CA ARG A 157 2.97 0.24 16.59
C ARG A 157 2.23 0.32 17.92
N GLU A 158 1.05 -0.28 17.97
CA GLU A 158 0.38 -0.56 19.23
C GLU A 158 0.83 -1.93 19.75
N LEU A 159 1.05 -2.00 21.07
CA LEU A 159 1.41 -3.24 21.74
C LEU A 159 0.19 -4.03 22.17
#